data_e8c80568bd6b9472ffada01842caab72
#
_entry.id   e8c80568bd6b9472ffada01842caab72
#
_cell.length_a   1.000
_cell.length_b   1.000
_cell.length_c   1.000
_cell.angle_alpha   90.00
_cell.angle_beta   90.00
_cell.angle_gamma   90.00
#
_symmetry.space_group_name_H-M   'P 1'
#
loop_
_entity.id
_entity.type
_entity.pdbx_description
1 polymer ?
#
loop_
_entity_poly.entity_id
_entity_poly.type
_entity_poly.pdbx_seq_one_letter_code
_entity_poly.pdbx_strand_id
1 'polypeptide(L)'
;IWRSLGMDAAGQLLPFEALVSIHFVHRLMALVVFSFAAFMVWANYTQLDLVTRGSGRVIADGQNKNVQSPERGTIATFVVEEGSAVNAGQIIATINPIEAEGVLEELEARLSNLSLKMIRLDAELKGGTIASVRNNASSYPETLLDAEIELMTSRRESLNAELKTLNQDKERKGKVLLGLGAEIEGQNSLKALLNKEMLEVLPLVDAGVLGSSERFRLEREETSIQTQLQVLSEKVAQTELEIEQTSSQIDAVQINYNTEIYQERSQVTGEIAELEVRLPAIRQRLKETEIRSPIDGIVNRVFFNSLGAVVSSGEIIAEIVPSQGILLVEAVIDPKDIATIELGQPAKISLTAYDPSKYGYLLGTLTKVSADTVF
;
A
#
# COMPACT_ATOMS: atom_id res chain seq x y z
N ILE A 1 -47.67 -82.65 -39.89
CA ILE A 1 -46.33 -82.73 -40.56
C ILE A 1 -45.57 -83.95 -40.01
N TRP A 2 -45.75 -84.40 -38.80
CA TRP A 2 -44.99 -85.50 -38.20
C TRP A 2 -45.43 -86.92 -38.56
N ARG A 3 -46.65 -87.14 -39.19
CA ARG A 3 -47.16 -88.41 -39.60
C ARG A 3 -46.61 -89.03 -40.88
N SER A 4 -45.94 -88.22 -41.71
CA SER A 4 -45.41 -88.65 -43.03
C SER A 4 -43.89 -88.95 -43.05
N LEU A 5 -43.20 -88.72 -41.93
CA LEU A 5 -41.69 -88.79 -41.90
C LEU A 5 -41.17 -90.24 -41.71
N GLY A 6 -41.93 -91.23 -41.84
CA GLY A 6 -41.51 -92.64 -41.81
C GLY A 6 -42.24 -93.53 -42.80
N MET A 7 -42.93 -92.95 -43.78
CA MET A 7 -43.68 -93.65 -44.81
C MET A 7 -43.27 -93.15 -46.19
N ASP A 8 -43.30 -94.05 -47.15
CA ASP A 8 -43.08 -93.75 -48.57
C ASP A 8 -44.35 -93.09 -49.21
N ALA A 9 -44.31 -92.74 -50.50
CA ALA A 9 -45.44 -92.13 -51.19
C ALA A 9 -46.64 -93.08 -51.34
N ALA A 10 -46.52 -94.35 -51.07
CA ALA A 10 -47.51 -95.37 -51.13
C ALA A 10 -48.10 -95.77 -49.71
N GLY A 11 -47.59 -95.09 -48.63
CA GLY A 11 -48.08 -95.33 -47.25
C GLY A 11 -47.39 -96.51 -46.57
N GLN A 12 -46.34 -97.09 -47.16
CA GLN A 12 -45.57 -98.20 -46.53
C GLN A 12 -44.45 -97.66 -45.63
N LEU A 13 -44.14 -98.34 -44.51
CA LEU A 13 -43.01 -98.02 -43.66
C LEU A 13 -41.66 -98.05 -44.42
N LEU A 14 -40.89 -97.02 -44.37
CA LEU A 14 -39.57 -96.93 -44.92
C LEU A 14 -38.66 -97.99 -44.31
N PRO A 15 -37.70 -98.57 -45.09
CA PRO A 15 -36.75 -99.63 -44.57
C PRO A 15 -35.93 -98.94 -43.42
N PHE A 16 -35.52 -99.72 -42.45
CA PHE A 16 -34.79 -99.29 -41.26
C PHE A 16 -33.61 -98.36 -41.55
N GLU A 17 -32.83 -98.72 -42.59
CA GLU A 17 -31.67 -97.95 -43.05
C GLU A 17 -32.05 -96.51 -43.51
N ALA A 18 -33.17 -96.35 -44.15
CA ALA A 18 -33.67 -95.02 -44.55
C ALA A 18 -34.15 -94.17 -43.37
N LEU A 19 -34.80 -94.81 -42.37
CA LEU A 19 -35.18 -94.19 -41.12
C LEU A 19 -33.97 -93.70 -40.33
N VAL A 20 -32.91 -94.52 -40.25
CA VAL A 20 -31.64 -94.15 -39.59
C VAL A 20 -30.97 -92.92 -40.29
N SER A 21 -30.95 -92.96 -41.65
CA SER A 21 -30.44 -91.88 -42.42
C SER A 21 -31.21 -90.57 -42.25
N ILE A 22 -32.55 -90.63 -42.20
CA ILE A 22 -33.40 -89.45 -41.91
C ILE A 22 -33.11 -88.87 -40.50
N HIS A 23 -33.04 -89.75 -39.50
CA HIS A 23 -32.69 -89.35 -38.15
C HIS A 23 -31.29 -88.73 -38.05
N PHE A 24 -30.31 -89.31 -38.78
CA PHE A 24 -28.91 -88.77 -38.85
C PHE A 24 -28.91 -87.37 -39.49
N VAL A 25 -29.59 -87.20 -40.63
CA VAL A 25 -29.69 -85.91 -41.33
C VAL A 25 -30.37 -84.89 -40.43
N HIS A 26 -31.47 -85.23 -39.72
CA HIS A 26 -32.14 -84.33 -38.76
C HIS A 26 -31.23 -83.92 -37.61
N ARG A 27 -30.46 -84.85 -37.03
CA ARG A 27 -29.54 -84.55 -35.96
C ARG A 27 -28.37 -83.67 -36.47
N LEU A 28 -27.89 -83.94 -37.67
CA LEU A 28 -26.86 -83.08 -38.31
C LEU A 28 -27.39 -81.68 -38.58
N MET A 29 -28.62 -81.57 -39.12
CA MET A 29 -29.24 -80.27 -39.34
C MET A 29 -29.50 -79.53 -38.00
N ALA A 30 -29.94 -80.24 -36.96
CA ALA A 30 -30.12 -79.60 -35.66
C ALA A 30 -28.79 -79.10 -35.09
N LEU A 31 -27.69 -79.82 -35.28
CA LEU A 31 -26.36 -79.40 -34.87
C LEU A 31 -25.89 -78.16 -35.67
N VAL A 32 -26.15 -78.12 -36.99
CA VAL A 32 -25.81 -76.96 -37.83
C VAL A 32 -26.63 -75.71 -37.41
N VAL A 33 -27.96 -75.89 -37.20
CA VAL A 33 -28.85 -74.79 -36.75
C VAL A 33 -28.41 -74.32 -35.36
N PHE A 34 -28.11 -75.23 -34.45
CA PHE A 34 -27.63 -74.86 -33.11
C PHE A 34 -26.31 -74.12 -33.18
N SER A 35 -25.33 -74.57 -33.95
CA SER A 35 -24.04 -73.93 -34.12
C SER A 35 -24.20 -72.55 -34.77
N PHE A 36 -25.06 -72.40 -35.73
CA PHE A 36 -25.38 -71.10 -36.37
C PHE A 36 -26.05 -70.12 -35.36
N ALA A 37 -27.02 -70.65 -34.57
CA ALA A 37 -27.62 -69.82 -33.52
C ALA A 37 -26.62 -69.42 -32.47
N ALA A 38 -25.75 -70.34 -32.02
CA ALA A 38 -24.68 -70.04 -31.06
C ALA A 38 -23.67 -69.00 -31.66
N PHE A 39 -23.34 -69.12 -32.93
CA PHE A 39 -22.50 -68.15 -33.63
C PHE A 39 -23.19 -66.76 -33.72
N MET A 40 -24.48 -66.72 -34.05
CA MET A 40 -25.22 -65.45 -34.09
C MET A 40 -25.29 -64.78 -32.69
N VAL A 41 -25.49 -65.55 -31.63
CA VAL A 41 -25.48 -65.05 -30.27
C VAL A 41 -24.08 -64.54 -29.93
N TRP A 42 -23.02 -65.31 -30.22
CA TRP A 42 -21.65 -64.89 -29.98
C TRP A 42 -21.30 -63.61 -30.78
N ALA A 43 -21.66 -63.55 -32.06
CA ALA A 43 -21.41 -62.35 -32.92
C ALA A 43 -22.14 -61.13 -32.41
N ASN A 44 -23.30 -61.28 -31.77
CA ASN A 44 -24.08 -60.16 -31.22
C ASN A 44 -23.45 -59.62 -29.90
N TYR A 45 -22.74 -60.46 -29.13
CA TYR A 45 -22.09 -60.07 -27.88
C TYR A 45 -20.61 -59.71 -28.06
N THR A 46 -20.01 -59.98 -29.21
CA THR A 46 -18.61 -59.69 -29.48
C THR A 46 -18.42 -58.23 -29.84
N GLN A 47 -17.75 -57.48 -28.93
CA GLN A 47 -17.33 -56.12 -29.20
C GLN A 47 -15.99 -56.12 -29.94
N LEU A 48 -15.90 -55.40 -31.06
CA LEU A 48 -14.64 -55.15 -31.75
C LEU A 48 -14.09 -53.81 -31.25
N ASP A 49 -12.89 -53.86 -30.69
CA ASP A 49 -12.17 -52.63 -30.32
C ASP A 49 -11.77 -51.88 -31.61
N LEU A 50 -12.31 -50.68 -31.76
CA LEU A 50 -11.87 -49.74 -32.83
C LEU A 50 -10.66 -48.98 -32.28
N VAL A 51 -9.51 -49.26 -32.86
CA VAL A 51 -8.24 -48.65 -32.40
C VAL A 51 -7.81 -47.56 -33.36
N THR A 52 -7.87 -46.33 -32.91
CA THR A 52 -7.28 -45.19 -33.63
C THR A 52 -5.81 -45.02 -33.26
N ARG A 53 -4.97 -44.75 -34.23
CA ARG A 53 -3.52 -44.57 -34.04
C ARG A 53 -3.11 -43.16 -34.40
N GLY A 54 -2.31 -42.54 -33.54
CA GLY A 54 -1.70 -41.23 -33.77
C GLY A 54 -0.20 -41.28 -33.45
N SER A 55 0.52 -40.35 -34.00
CA SER A 55 1.90 -40.07 -33.63
C SER A 55 1.98 -38.76 -32.88
N GLY A 56 2.85 -38.67 -31.87
CA GLY A 56 2.90 -37.51 -31.03
C GLY A 56 4.23 -37.31 -30.32
N ARG A 57 4.25 -36.27 -29.50
CA ARG A 57 5.40 -35.93 -28.66
C ARG A 57 4.99 -35.85 -27.20
N VAL A 58 5.92 -36.17 -26.30
CA VAL A 58 5.73 -35.91 -24.86
C VAL A 58 6.03 -34.45 -24.58
N ILE A 59 5.11 -33.79 -23.93
CA ILE A 59 5.26 -32.43 -23.45
C ILE A 59 5.00 -32.39 -21.93
N ALA A 60 5.63 -31.46 -21.23
CA ALA A 60 5.30 -31.23 -19.84
C ALA A 60 3.90 -30.58 -19.75
N ASP A 61 3.10 -30.97 -18.77
CA ASP A 61 1.86 -30.30 -18.47
C ASP A 61 2.19 -28.93 -17.83
N GLY A 62 2.07 -27.90 -18.62
CA GLY A 62 2.39 -26.54 -18.25
C GLY A 62 3.18 -25.85 -19.36
N GLN A 63 2.77 -24.65 -19.68
CA GLN A 63 3.53 -23.80 -20.60
C GLN A 63 4.82 -23.37 -19.92
N ASN A 64 5.93 -23.40 -20.65
CA ASN A 64 7.18 -22.80 -20.23
C ASN A 64 6.90 -21.37 -19.74
N LYS A 65 7.45 -21.01 -18.60
CA LYS A 65 7.30 -19.68 -18.04
C LYS A 65 8.49 -18.82 -18.41
N ASN A 66 8.21 -17.76 -19.15
CA ASN A 66 9.21 -16.74 -19.44
C ASN A 66 9.36 -15.84 -18.22
N VAL A 67 10.56 -15.76 -17.71
CA VAL A 67 10.95 -14.81 -16.66
C VAL A 67 11.42 -13.55 -17.36
N GLN A 68 10.69 -12.47 -17.14
CA GLN A 68 10.95 -11.17 -17.75
C GLN A 68 11.53 -10.20 -16.74
N SER A 69 12.33 -9.24 -17.21
CA SER A 69 12.79 -8.13 -16.40
C SER A 69 11.64 -7.17 -16.14
N PRO A 70 11.30 -6.87 -14.87
CA PRO A 70 10.26 -5.87 -14.57
C PRO A 70 10.73 -4.45 -14.91
N GLU A 71 12.02 -4.17 -14.70
CA GLU A 71 12.64 -2.86 -14.86
C GLU A 71 13.75 -2.88 -15.89
N ARG A 72 14.03 -1.70 -16.45
CA ARG A 72 15.21 -1.49 -17.29
C ARG A 72 16.45 -1.33 -16.40
N GLY A 73 17.55 -1.94 -16.80
CA GLY A 73 18.83 -1.76 -16.10
C GLY A 73 19.95 -2.62 -16.63
N THR A 74 21.04 -2.66 -15.91
CA THR A 74 22.22 -3.46 -16.23
C THR A 74 22.26 -4.68 -15.32
N ILE A 75 22.46 -5.85 -15.86
CA ILE A 75 22.56 -7.10 -15.08
C ILE A 75 23.84 -7.08 -14.26
N ALA A 76 23.69 -7.12 -12.93
CA ALA A 76 24.79 -7.17 -11.99
C ALA A 76 25.28 -8.60 -11.75
N THR A 77 24.34 -9.56 -11.55
CA THR A 77 24.68 -10.97 -11.29
C THR A 77 23.68 -11.91 -11.94
N PHE A 78 24.18 -13.08 -12.35
CA PHE A 78 23.37 -14.26 -12.63
C PHE A 78 23.67 -15.33 -11.58
N VAL A 79 22.63 -15.93 -11.00
CA VAL A 79 22.74 -16.92 -9.93
C VAL A 79 22.51 -18.35 -10.46
N VAL A 80 21.91 -18.47 -11.65
CA VAL A 80 21.49 -19.75 -12.23
C VAL A 80 22.12 -19.98 -13.60
N GLU A 81 22.32 -21.25 -13.96
CA GLU A 81 22.80 -21.72 -15.27
C GLU A 81 21.70 -22.53 -15.97
N GLU A 82 21.84 -22.72 -17.29
CA GLU A 82 20.96 -23.60 -18.04
C GLU A 82 21.03 -25.02 -17.48
N GLY A 83 19.88 -25.65 -17.26
CA GLY A 83 19.76 -26.96 -16.63
C GLY A 83 19.68 -26.94 -15.10
N SER A 84 19.85 -25.79 -14.44
CA SER A 84 19.72 -25.67 -12.99
C SER A 84 18.28 -25.85 -12.55
N ALA A 85 18.07 -26.54 -11.42
CA ALA A 85 16.78 -26.58 -10.74
C ALA A 85 16.60 -25.29 -9.91
N VAL A 86 15.41 -24.69 -9.99
CA VAL A 86 15.04 -23.47 -9.26
C VAL A 86 13.71 -23.64 -8.55
N ASN A 87 13.59 -23.02 -7.41
CA ASN A 87 12.34 -22.96 -6.65
C ASN A 87 11.59 -21.65 -6.90
N ALA A 88 10.29 -21.66 -6.73
CA ALA A 88 9.48 -20.44 -6.77
C ALA A 88 10.00 -19.39 -5.78
N GLY A 89 10.17 -18.14 -6.24
CA GLY A 89 10.75 -17.05 -5.46
C GLY A 89 12.29 -17.02 -5.40
N GLN A 90 12.99 -18.00 -5.91
CA GLN A 90 14.46 -18.02 -5.97
C GLN A 90 14.97 -16.95 -6.94
N ILE A 91 16.02 -16.23 -6.55
CA ILE A 91 16.66 -15.20 -7.40
C ILE A 91 17.37 -15.91 -8.57
N ILE A 92 17.08 -15.43 -9.78
CA ILE A 92 17.69 -15.89 -11.03
C ILE A 92 18.81 -14.94 -11.45
N ALA A 93 18.51 -13.66 -11.43
CA ALA A 93 19.43 -12.59 -11.77
C ALA A 93 19.12 -11.34 -10.94
N THR A 94 20.10 -10.46 -10.81
CA THR A 94 19.91 -9.13 -10.22
C THR A 94 20.28 -8.05 -11.21
N ILE A 95 19.43 -7.04 -11.33
CA ILE A 95 19.75 -5.78 -11.99
C ILE A 95 20.53 -4.93 -11.01
N ASN A 96 21.42 -4.05 -11.49
CA ASN A 96 22.18 -3.15 -10.63
C ASN A 96 21.25 -2.27 -9.79
N PRO A 97 21.22 -2.46 -8.46
CA PRO A 97 20.26 -1.78 -7.58
C PRO A 97 20.67 -0.37 -7.18
N ILE A 98 21.92 0.06 -7.50
CA ILE A 98 22.55 1.29 -6.98
C ILE A 98 21.67 2.52 -7.16
N GLU A 99 21.02 2.66 -8.32
CA GLU A 99 20.13 3.81 -8.57
C GLU A 99 18.88 3.75 -7.69
N ALA A 100 18.23 2.57 -7.61
CA ALA A 100 17.02 2.40 -6.80
C ALA A 100 17.31 2.50 -5.29
N GLU A 101 18.44 1.95 -4.84
CA GLU A 101 18.92 2.08 -3.46
C GLU A 101 19.20 3.53 -3.09
N GLY A 102 19.93 4.28 -3.96
CA GLY A 102 20.26 5.68 -3.73
C GLY A 102 19.01 6.56 -3.62
N VAL A 103 18.01 6.37 -4.48
CA VAL A 103 16.73 7.09 -4.40
C VAL A 103 15.98 6.73 -3.12
N LEU A 104 15.97 5.45 -2.72
CA LEU A 104 15.32 5.03 -1.49
C LEU A 104 15.97 5.65 -0.26
N GLU A 105 17.29 5.62 -0.18
CA GLU A 105 18.07 6.20 0.92
C GLU A 105 17.86 7.72 1.02
N GLU A 106 17.86 8.44 -0.12
CA GLU A 106 17.54 9.87 -0.15
C GLU A 106 16.16 10.18 0.43
N LEU A 107 15.13 9.45 -0.01
CA LEU A 107 13.75 9.68 0.46
C LEU A 107 13.56 9.29 1.94
N GLU A 108 14.19 8.22 2.40
CA GLU A 108 14.16 7.81 3.81
C GLU A 108 14.91 8.80 4.71
N ALA A 109 16.04 9.32 4.27
CA ALA A 109 16.75 10.38 4.97
C ALA A 109 15.91 11.66 5.04
N ARG A 110 15.28 12.06 3.94
CA ARG A 110 14.36 13.22 3.92
C ARG A 110 13.17 13.03 4.85
N LEU A 111 12.55 11.85 4.84
CA LEU A 111 11.45 11.53 5.77
C LEU A 111 11.91 11.59 7.23
N SER A 112 13.09 11.09 7.52
CA SER A 112 13.71 11.14 8.84
C SER A 112 13.88 12.58 9.33
N ASN A 113 14.44 13.46 8.49
CA ASN A 113 14.62 14.88 8.80
C ASN A 113 13.28 15.60 9.06
N LEU A 114 12.28 15.37 8.19
CA LEU A 114 10.96 15.97 8.36
C LEU A 114 10.24 15.46 9.61
N SER A 115 10.39 14.18 9.92
CA SER A 115 9.81 13.58 11.13
C SER A 115 10.43 14.16 12.39
N LEU A 116 11.74 14.37 12.41
CA LEU A 116 12.44 15.02 13.50
C LEU A 116 11.98 16.47 13.68
N LYS A 117 11.86 17.20 12.57
CA LYS A 117 11.32 18.57 12.55
C LYS A 117 9.89 18.62 13.09
N MET A 118 9.03 17.62 12.76
CA MET A 118 7.69 17.50 13.32
C MET A 118 7.70 17.33 14.83
N ILE A 119 8.60 16.48 15.37
CA ILE A 119 8.76 16.28 16.82
C ILE A 119 9.10 17.59 17.50
N ARG A 120 10.02 18.41 16.93
CA ARG A 120 10.38 19.73 17.45
C ARG A 120 9.16 20.67 17.46
N LEU A 121 8.46 20.79 16.32
CA LEU A 121 7.29 21.68 16.19
C LEU A 121 6.17 21.31 17.16
N ASP A 122 5.89 20.02 17.34
CA ASP A 122 4.92 19.54 18.32
C ASP A 122 5.35 19.85 19.77
N ALA A 123 6.65 19.79 20.06
CA ALA A 123 7.18 20.18 21.37
C ALA A 123 7.09 21.69 21.59
N GLU A 124 7.36 22.52 20.58
CA GLU A 124 7.21 23.97 20.64
C GLU A 124 5.77 24.36 20.97
N LEU A 125 4.78 23.80 20.25
CA LEU A 125 3.34 24.08 20.47
C LEU A 125 2.84 23.64 21.85
N LYS A 126 3.34 22.53 22.36
CA LYS A 126 2.92 21.99 23.66
C LYS A 126 3.70 22.55 24.85
N GLY A 127 4.64 23.48 24.61
CA GLY A 127 5.54 23.97 25.64
C GLY A 127 6.50 22.90 26.18
N GLY A 128 6.78 21.87 25.37
CA GLY A 128 7.65 20.75 25.73
C GLY A 128 9.09 21.19 26.04
N THR A 129 9.81 20.39 26.80
CA THR A 129 11.21 20.62 27.15
C THR A 129 12.16 19.99 26.13
N ILE A 130 13.44 20.41 26.14
CA ILE A 130 14.51 19.77 25.36
C ILE A 130 14.57 18.27 25.66
N ALA A 131 14.38 17.87 26.94
CA ALA A 131 14.36 16.46 27.34
C ALA A 131 13.22 15.69 26.68
N SER A 132 12.04 16.30 26.49
CA SER A 132 10.90 15.66 25.80
C SER A 132 11.18 15.43 24.31
N VAL A 133 11.85 16.38 23.65
CA VAL A 133 12.28 16.22 22.25
C VAL A 133 13.32 15.10 22.13
N ARG A 134 14.35 15.10 22.99
CA ARG A 134 15.40 14.08 23.02
C ARG A 134 14.86 12.67 23.26
N ASN A 135 13.91 12.52 24.18
CA ASN A 135 13.27 11.23 24.45
C ASN A 135 12.42 10.72 23.26
N ASN A 136 11.67 11.60 22.60
CA ASN A 136 10.83 11.23 21.46
C ASN A 136 11.63 11.00 20.17
N ALA A 137 12.84 11.54 20.10
CA ALA A 137 13.73 11.48 18.95
C ALA A 137 14.96 10.59 19.18
N SER A 138 14.92 9.67 20.14
CA SER A 138 16.06 8.82 20.51
C SER A 138 16.57 7.88 19.43
N SER A 139 15.75 7.63 18.40
CA SER A 139 16.11 6.79 17.23
C SER A 139 16.78 7.55 16.09
N TYR A 140 16.88 8.89 16.19
CA TYR A 140 17.45 9.73 15.14
C TYR A 140 18.95 10.02 15.39
N PRO A 141 19.73 10.35 14.34
CA PRO A 141 21.12 10.74 14.48
C PRO A 141 21.27 11.96 15.39
N GLU A 142 22.19 11.88 16.34
CA GLU A 142 22.38 12.91 17.38
C GLU A 142 22.73 14.28 16.79
N THR A 143 23.48 14.32 15.68
CA THR A 143 23.85 15.57 14.99
C THR A 143 22.63 16.32 14.45
N LEU A 144 21.66 15.61 13.88
CA LEU A 144 20.41 16.21 13.39
C LEU A 144 19.50 16.64 14.54
N LEU A 145 19.44 15.82 15.58
CA LEU A 145 18.68 16.11 16.81
C LEU A 145 19.20 17.38 17.50
N ASP A 146 20.52 17.52 17.66
CA ASP A 146 21.11 18.68 18.29
C ASP A 146 20.88 19.96 17.49
N ALA A 147 20.90 19.91 16.15
CA ALA A 147 20.57 21.06 15.31
C ALA A 147 19.10 21.52 15.49
N GLU A 148 18.13 20.59 15.57
CA GLU A 148 16.73 20.93 15.81
C GLU A 148 16.50 21.45 17.24
N ILE A 149 17.22 20.93 18.23
CA ILE A 149 17.19 21.43 19.61
C ILE A 149 17.77 22.85 19.69
N GLU A 150 18.88 23.11 19.03
CA GLU A 150 19.49 24.43 18.97
C GLU A 150 18.55 25.48 18.32
N LEU A 151 17.90 25.10 17.21
CA LEU A 151 16.91 25.96 16.57
C LEU A 151 15.71 26.24 17.50
N MET A 152 15.15 25.20 18.14
CA MET A 152 14.06 25.36 19.12
C MET A 152 14.48 26.29 20.28
N THR A 153 15.70 26.15 20.79
CA THR A 153 16.22 26.94 21.90
C THR A 153 16.36 28.41 21.48
N SER A 154 16.97 28.66 20.35
CA SER A 154 17.17 30.01 19.79
C SER A 154 15.83 30.72 19.53
N ARG A 155 14.84 30.04 18.94
CA ARG A 155 13.49 30.61 18.70
C ARG A 155 12.80 30.96 20.02
N ARG A 156 12.90 30.07 21.03
CA ARG A 156 12.31 30.30 22.36
C ARG A 156 12.98 31.45 23.10
N GLU A 157 14.30 31.54 23.04
CA GLU A 157 15.05 32.64 23.61
C GLU A 157 14.67 33.99 22.98
N SER A 158 14.53 34.05 21.66
CA SER A 158 14.06 35.24 20.94
C SER A 158 12.66 35.67 21.39
N LEU A 159 11.70 34.73 21.44
CA LEU A 159 10.34 34.99 21.95
C LEU A 159 10.37 35.51 23.39
N ASN A 160 11.13 34.85 24.28
CA ASN A 160 11.21 35.25 25.68
C ASN A 160 11.84 36.63 25.86
N ALA A 161 12.84 37.00 25.04
CA ALA A 161 13.47 38.31 25.08
C ALA A 161 12.48 39.40 24.67
N GLU A 162 11.71 39.17 23.60
CA GLU A 162 10.68 40.12 23.15
C GLU A 162 9.55 40.29 24.17
N LEU A 163 9.00 39.17 24.65
CA LEU A 163 7.99 39.19 25.72
C LEU A 163 8.49 39.87 27.00
N LYS A 164 9.72 39.67 27.41
CA LYS A 164 10.33 40.34 28.55
C LYS A 164 10.39 41.82 28.36
N THR A 165 10.77 42.31 27.18
CA THR A 165 10.84 43.75 26.87
C THR A 165 9.45 44.39 26.97
N LEU A 166 8.43 43.78 26.36
CA LEU A 166 7.06 44.27 26.39
C LEU A 166 6.47 44.24 27.82
N ASN A 167 6.72 43.18 28.58
CA ASN A 167 6.27 43.10 29.97
C ASN A 167 6.94 44.14 30.85
N GLN A 168 8.22 44.46 30.65
CA GLN A 168 8.90 45.55 31.37
C GLN A 168 8.31 46.92 31.01
N ASP A 169 7.95 47.14 29.74
CA ASP A 169 7.26 48.38 29.33
C ASP A 169 5.88 48.50 29.97
N LYS A 170 5.08 47.40 29.97
CA LYS A 170 3.79 47.35 30.66
C LYS A 170 3.90 47.65 32.17
N GLU A 171 4.90 47.05 32.83
CA GLU A 171 5.16 47.30 34.26
C GLU A 171 5.56 48.76 34.52
N ARG A 172 6.41 49.35 33.68
CA ARG A 172 6.79 50.78 33.76
C ARG A 172 5.58 51.68 33.65
N LYS A 173 4.69 51.47 32.67
CA LYS A 173 3.44 52.21 32.50
C LYS A 173 2.51 52.02 33.70
N GLY A 174 2.42 50.83 34.26
CA GLY A 174 1.67 50.56 35.47
C GLY A 174 2.16 51.36 36.68
N LYS A 175 3.48 51.54 36.82
CA LYS A 175 4.05 52.40 37.87
C LYS A 175 3.73 53.89 37.64
N VAL A 176 3.70 54.34 36.39
CA VAL A 176 3.24 55.71 36.05
C VAL A 176 1.79 55.88 36.44
N LEU A 177 0.92 54.92 36.13
CA LEU A 177 -0.51 54.96 36.49
C LEU A 177 -0.71 55.07 38.02
N LEU A 178 0.04 54.30 38.80
CA LEU A 178 0.02 54.41 40.27
C LEU A 178 0.46 55.80 40.78
N GLY A 179 1.50 56.36 40.13
CA GLY A 179 1.94 57.74 40.46
C GLY A 179 0.88 58.80 40.17
N LEU A 180 0.22 58.71 39.00
CA LEU A 180 -0.91 59.62 38.66
C LEU A 180 -2.09 59.45 39.63
N GLY A 181 -2.38 58.25 40.08
CA GLY A 181 -3.41 58.00 41.11
C GLY A 181 -3.08 58.70 42.45
N ALA A 182 -1.83 58.65 42.91
CA ALA A 182 -1.39 59.33 44.12
C ALA A 182 -1.46 60.86 43.97
N GLU A 183 -1.14 61.40 42.78
CA GLU A 183 -1.22 62.83 42.49
C GLU A 183 -2.68 63.32 42.48
N ILE A 184 -3.60 62.55 41.92
CA ILE A 184 -5.06 62.83 41.98
C ILE A 184 -5.57 62.83 43.41
N GLU A 185 -5.12 61.88 44.25
CA GLU A 185 -5.52 61.87 45.69
C GLU A 185 -5.00 63.09 46.44
N GLY A 186 -3.74 63.50 46.13
CA GLY A 186 -3.21 64.77 46.64
C GLY A 186 -4.03 66.03 46.26
N GLN A 187 -4.37 66.11 44.95
CA GLN A 187 -5.22 67.25 44.46
C GLN A 187 -6.65 67.23 45.06
N ASN A 188 -7.22 66.04 45.22
CA ASN A 188 -8.51 65.90 45.89
C ASN A 188 -8.47 66.35 47.37
N SER A 189 -7.35 66.07 48.06
CA SER A 189 -7.14 66.53 49.43
C SER A 189 -7.04 68.08 49.53
N LEU A 190 -6.33 68.71 48.58
CA LEU A 190 -6.25 70.14 48.45
C LEU A 190 -7.64 70.76 48.13
N LYS A 191 -8.40 70.16 47.21
CA LYS A 191 -9.75 70.55 46.91
C LYS A 191 -10.68 70.52 48.15
N ALA A 192 -10.56 69.44 48.98
CA ALA A 192 -11.31 69.30 50.20
C ALA A 192 -10.96 70.39 51.25
N LEU A 193 -9.70 70.81 51.34
CA LEU A 193 -9.23 71.85 52.20
C LEU A 193 -9.74 73.21 51.72
N LEU A 194 -9.64 73.53 50.44
CA LEU A 194 -10.11 74.73 49.83
C LEU A 194 -11.64 74.88 50.02
N ASN A 195 -12.41 73.82 49.84
CA ASN A 195 -13.86 73.83 50.09
C ASN A 195 -14.21 74.19 51.52
N LYS A 196 -13.42 73.75 52.53
CA LYS A 196 -13.60 74.16 53.93
C LYS A 196 -13.32 75.64 54.08
N GLU A 197 -12.24 76.16 53.51
CA GLU A 197 -11.91 77.59 53.53
C GLU A 197 -13.02 78.42 52.90
N MET A 198 -13.56 78.01 51.77
CA MET A 198 -14.65 78.67 51.07
C MET A 198 -15.92 78.70 51.93
N LEU A 199 -16.25 77.60 52.64
CA LEU A 199 -17.40 77.54 53.52
C LEU A 199 -17.32 78.54 54.70
N GLU A 200 -16.11 78.88 55.17
CA GLU A 200 -15.89 79.85 56.25
C GLU A 200 -15.77 81.29 55.72
N VAL A 201 -15.15 81.52 54.62
CA VAL A 201 -14.81 82.84 54.09
C VAL A 201 -15.94 83.45 53.26
N LEU A 202 -16.62 82.70 52.39
CA LEU A 202 -17.68 83.29 51.52
C LEU A 202 -18.82 83.93 52.25
N PRO A 203 -19.33 83.41 53.37
CA PRO A 203 -20.37 84.09 54.14
C PRO A 203 -19.90 85.46 54.71
N LEU A 204 -18.61 85.59 55.05
CA LEU A 204 -18.01 86.85 55.54
C LEU A 204 -17.87 87.87 54.42
N VAL A 205 -17.61 87.46 53.24
CA VAL A 205 -17.57 88.30 52.01
C VAL A 205 -19.02 88.80 51.71
N ASP A 206 -20.00 87.88 51.77
CA ASP A 206 -21.40 88.20 51.51
C ASP A 206 -21.94 89.16 52.57
N ALA A 207 -21.46 89.11 53.83
CA ALA A 207 -21.79 90.03 54.91
C ALA A 207 -21.00 91.34 54.80
N GLY A 208 -20.14 91.54 53.82
CA GLY A 208 -19.37 92.79 53.63
C GLY A 208 -18.16 92.94 54.58
N VAL A 209 -17.86 91.91 55.38
CA VAL A 209 -16.72 91.92 56.35
C VAL A 209 -15.37 91.77 55.64
N LEU A 210 -15.34 90.98 54.56
CA LEU A 210 -14.16 90.79 53.71
C LEU A 210 -14.39 91.36 52.30
N GLY A 211 -13.33 91.76 51.63
CA GLY A 211 -13.37 92.28 50.24
C GLY A 211 -13.70 91.21 49.20
N SER A 212 -14.40 91.60 48.11
CA SER A 212 -14.75 90.73 46.96
C SER A 212 -13.50 90.09 46.25
N SER A 213 -12.37 90.70 46.46
CA SER A 213 -11.07 90.15 45.96
C SER A 213 -10.76 88.76 46.52
N GLU A 214 -11.22 88.46 47.75
CA GLU A 214 -11.01 87.20 48.42
C GLU A 214 -11.87 86.10 47.78
N ARG A 215 -13.09 86.40 47.36
CA ARG A 215 -13.92 85.50 46.57
C ARG A 215 -13.24 85.15 45.25
N PHE A 216 -12.76 86.11 44.49
CA PHE A 216 -12.07 85.89 43.23
C PHE A 216 -10.77 85.11 43.40
N ARG A 217 -10.06 85.23 44.52
CA ARG A 217 -8.89 84.43 44.86
C ARG A 217 -9.26 82.96 45.00
N LEU A 218 -10.26 82.62 45.81
CA LEU A 218 -10.72 81.27 46.09
C LEU A 218 -11.28 80.58 44.81
N GLU A 219 -12.14 81.35 44.05
CA GLU A 219 -12.71 80.82 42.80
C GLU A 219 -11.60 80.52 41.73
N ARG A 220 -10.57 81.32 41.65
CA ARG A 220 -9.41 81.05 40.79
C ARG A 220 -8.64 79.81 41.23
N GLU A 221 -8.43 79.63 42.52
CA GLU A 221 -7.75 78.50 43.10
C GLU A 221 -8.56 77.19 42.89
N GLU A 222 -9.90 77.28 43.11
CA GLU A 222 -10.79 76.15 42.79
C GLU A 222 -10.72 75.78 41.32
N THR A 223 -10.77 76.72 40.38
CA THR A 223 -10.70 76.50 38.95
C THR A 223 -9.37 75.88 38.59
N SER A 224 -8.27 76.38 39.23
CA SER A 224 -6.91 75.80 39.00
C SER A 224 -6.83 74.31 39.43
N ILE A 225 -7.30 73.96 40.62
CA ILE A 225 -7.30 72.57 41.11
C ILE A 225 -8.17 71.69 40.22
N GLN A 226 -9.34 72.19 39.81
CA GLN A 226 -10.25 71.43 38.95
C GLN A 226 -9.69 71.20 37.58
N THR A 227 -9.00 72.20 37.00
CA THR A 227 -8.28 72.03 35.72
C THR A 227 -7.14 70.98 35.86
N GLN A 228 -6.38 71.05 36.97
CA GLN A 228 -5.33 70.03 37.23
C GLN A 228 -5.88 68.61 37.37
N LEU A 229 -6.98 68.41 38.10
CA LEU A 229 -7.68 67.15 38.23
C LEU A 229 -8.14 66.59 36.86
N GLN A 230 -8.68 67.47 36.00
CA GLN A 230 -9.10 67.11 34.65
C GLN A 230 -7.88 66.61 33.80
N VAL A 231 -6.80 67.39 33.79
CA VAL A 231 -5.57 66.99 33.09
C VAL A 231 -5.00 65.66 33.59
N LEU A 232 -5.01 65.43 34.91
CA LEU A 232 -4.56 64.19 35.48
C LEU A 232 -5.46 63.00 35.08
N SER A 233 -6.79 63.19 35.08
CA SER A 233 -7.73 62.17 34.64
C SER A 233 -7.56 61.79 33.17
N GLU A 234 -7.29 62.78 32.31
CA GLU A 234 -6.96 62.53 30.89
C GLU A 234 -5.64 61.74 30.74
N LYS A 235 -4.60 62.07 31.53
CA LYS A 235 -3.35 61.30 31.55
C LYS A 235 -3.54 59.89 32.04
N VAL A 236 -4.40 59.66 33.05
CA VAL A 236 -4.77 58.31 33.52
C VAL A 236 -5.39 57.51 32.37
N ALA A 237 -6.43 58.04 31.71
CA ALA A 237 -7.10 57.39 30.60
C ALA A 237 -6.12 57.08 29.43
N GLN A 238 -5.21 58.01 29.11
CA GLN A 238 -4.19 57.80 28.11
C GLN A 238 -3.25 56.66 28.52
N THR A 239 -2.76 56.66 29.77
CA THR A 239 -1.84 55.63 30.27
C THR A 239 -2.50 54.24 30.31
N GLU A 240 -3.76 54.13 30.69
CA GLU A 240 -4.56 52.93 30.65
C GLU A 240 -4.65 52.38 29.22
N LEU A 241 -4.93 53.21 28.24
CA LEU A 241 -4.98 52.86 26.83
C LEU A 241 -3.62 52.34 26.34
N GLU A 242 -2.51 52.98 26.75
CA GLU A 242 -1.16 52.54 26.39
C GLU A 242 -0.82 51.18 27.02
N ILE A 243 -1.31 50.89 28.23
CA ILE A 243 -1.15 49.56 28.88
C ILE A 243 -1.94 48.51 28.10
N GLU A 244 -3.15 48.78 27.67
CA GLU A 244 -3.98 47.91 26.87
C GLU A 244 -3.33 47.62 25.50
N GLN A 245 -2.81 48.64 24.84
CA GLN A 245 -2.06 48.49 23.59
C GLN A 245 -0.83 47.58 23.76
N THR A 246 -0.03 47.78 24.83
CA THR A 246 1.11 46.94 25.13
C THR A 246 0.68 45.48 25.43
N SER A 247 -0.46 45.30 26.13
CA SER A 247 -1.03 43.99 26.37
C SER A 247 -1.42 43.28 25.04
N SER A 248 -2.07 44.02 24.14
CA SER A 248 -2.43 43.52 22.81
C SER A 248 -1.19 43.16 21.96
N GLN A 249 -0.09 43.91 22.12
CA GLN A 249 1.18 43.58 21.47
C GLN A 249 1.78 42.26 22.00
N ILE A 250 1.72 42.04 23.33
CA ILE A 250 2.17 40.77 23.93
C ILE A 250 1.39 39.60 23.38
N ASP A 251 0.05 39.70 23.30
CA ASP A 251 -0.81 38.67 22.74
C ASP A 251 -0.52 38.43 21.25
N ALA A 252 -0.32 39.53 20.50
CA ALA A 252 0.03 39.43 19.07
C ALA A 252 1.37 38.70 18.82
N VAL A 253 2.39 38.97 19.61
CA VAL A 253 3.71 38.27 19.52
C VAL A 253 3.52 36.76 19.77
N GLN A 254 2.73 36.40 20.77
CA GLN A 254 2.47 34.98 21.08
C GLN A 254 1.65 34.27 19.99
N ILE A 255 0.64 34.95 19.46
CA ILE A 255 -0.20 34.44 18.36
C ILE A 255 0.67 34.27 17.09
N ASN A 256 1.49 35.25 16.77
CA ASN A 256 2.37 35.19 15.60
C ASN A 256 3.34 34.02 15.70
N TYR A 257 4.01 33.83 16.84
CA TYR A 257 4.90 32.70 17.09
C TYR A 257 4.18 31.36 16.89
N ASN A 258 2.99 31.19 17.49
CA ASN A 258 2.22 29.96 17.31
C ASN A 258 1.76 29.78 15.85
N THR A 259 1.38 30.86 15.16
CA THR A 259 0.94 30.81 13.76
C THR A 259 2.06 30.36 12.84
N GLU A 260 3.29 30.87 13.03
CA GLU A 260 4.45 30.42 12.27
C GLU A 260 4.72 28.93 12.47
N ILE A 261 4.62 28.42 13.72
CA ILE A 261 4.79 27.01 14.01
C ILE A 261 3.70 26.18 13.33
N TYR A 262 2.43 26.59 13.39
CA TYR A 262 1.33 25.90 12.71
C TYR A 262 1.50 25.86 11.20
N GLN A 263 1.95 26.94 10.58
CA GLN A 263 2.23 26.99 9.15
C GLN A 263 3.35 26.02 8.76
N GLU A 264 4.47 26.09 9.49
CA GLU A 264 5.62 25.19 9.27
C GLU A 264 5.21 23.72 9.48
N ARG A 265 4.43 23.42 10.52
CA ARG A 265 3.89 22.10 10.81
C ARG A 265 2.98 21.59 9.69
N SER A 266 2.09 22.44 9.18
CA SER A 266 1.21 22.08 8.07
C SER A 266 1.99 21.74 6.80
N GLN A 267 3.02 22.52 6.48
CA GLN A 267 3.90 22.24 5.35
C GLN A 267 4.63 20.91 5.52
N VAL A 268 5.26 20.69 6.68
CA VAL A 268 5.98 19.43 7.00
C VAL A 268 5.04 18.24 6.95
N THR A 269 3.80 18.38 7.45
CA THR A 269 2.80 17.30 7.37
C THR A 269 2.48 16.94 5.91
N GLY A 270 2.34 17.93 5.04
CA GLY A 270 2.11 17.69 3.62
C GLY A 270 3.28 16.98 2.93
N GLU A 271 4.51 17.41 3.24
CA GLU A 271 5.73 16.78 2.68
C GLU A 271 5.90 15.33 3.18
N ILE A 272 5.64 15.06 4.46
CA ILE A 272 5.66 13.69 5.00
C ILE A 272 4.63 12.82 4.29
N ALA A 273 3.39 13.29 4.14
CA ALA A 273 2.33 12.55 3.47
C ALA A 273 2.69 12.24 2.00
N GLU A 274 3.30 13.17 1.28
CA GLU A 274 3.80 12.93 -0.07
C GLU A 274 4.86 11.82 -0.11
N LEU A 275 5.84 11.85 0.81
CA LEU A 275 6.89 10.85 0.88
C LEU A 275 6.35 9.47 1.28
N GLU A 276 5.41 9.40 2.23
CA GLU A 276 4.78 8.15 2.64
C GLU A 276 4.02 7.46 1.49
N VAL A 277 3.44 8.24 0.57
CA VAL A 277 2.80 7.70 -0.64
C VAL A 277 3.84 7.23 -1.66
N ARG A 278 4.98 7.91 -1.80
CA ARG A 278 6.01 7.57 -2.79
C ARG A 278 6.91 6.41 -2.36
N LEU A 279 7.25 6.30 -1.08
CA LEU A 279 8.18 5.30 -0.55
C LEU A 279 7.82 3.86 -0.88
N PRO A 280 6.56 3.39 -0.79
CA PRO A 280 6.19 2.03 -1.16
C PRO A 280 6.52 1.68 -2.62
N ALA A 281 6.29 2.63 -3.54
CA ALA A 281 6.59 2.43 -4.96
C ALA A 281 8.11 2.29 -5.20
N ILE A 282 8.93 3.09 -4.53
CA ILE A 282 10.39 3.00 -4.65
C ILE A 282 10.92 1.71 -4.01
N ARG A 283 10.39 1.32 -2.85
CA ARG A 283 10.72 0.01 -2.22
C ARG A 283 10.34 -1.17 -3.10
N GLN A 284 9.19 -1.07 -3.79
CA GLN A 284 8.78 -2.10 -4.74
C GLN A 284 9.72 -2.14 -5.94
N ARG A 285 10.11 -1.00 -6.48
CA ARG A 285 11.06 -0.90 -7.57
C ARG A 285 12.42 -1.50 -7.19
N LEU A 286 12.90 -1.28 -5.97
CA LEU A 286 14.11 -1.94 -5.46
C LEU A 286 13.96 -3.46 -5.40
N LYS A 287 12.81 -3.99 -4.94
CA LYS A 287 12.56 -5.44 -4.96
C LYS A 287 12.52 -6.01 -6.38
N GLU A 288 12.07 -5.24 -7.35
CA GLU A 288 11.99 -5.64 -8.75
C GLU A 288 13.36 -5.67 -9.45
N THR A 289 14.42 -5.13 -8.82
CA THR A 289 15.79 -5.38 -9.29
C THR A 289 16.22 -6.82 -9.09
N GLU A 290 15.58 -7.58 -8.19
CA GLU A 290 15.78 -9.01 -8.01
C GLU A 290 14.80 -9.78 -8.89
N ILE A 291 15.29 -10.35 -9.98
CA ILE A 291 14.50 -11.16 -10.90
C ILE A 291 14.38 -12.56 -10.32
N ARG A 292 13.14 -12.97 -9.98
CA ARG A 292 12.86 -14.23 -9.28
C ARG A 292 12.08 -15.21 -10.16
N SER A 293 12.27 -16.53 -9.88
CA SER A 293 11.47 -17.58 -10.52
C SER A 293 10.01 -17.51 -10.07
N PRO A 294 9.03 -17.50 -11.00
CA PRO A 294 7.61 -17.56 -10.64
C PRO A 294 7.14 -18.97 -10.22
N ILE A 295 7.90 -20.02 -10.55
CA ILE A 295 7.53 -21.44 -10.33
C ILE A 295 8.73 -22.29 -9.93
N ASP A 296 8.45 -23.47 -9.37
CA ASP A 296 9.44 -24.53 -9.24
C ASP A 296 9.68 -25.18 -10.62
N GLY A 297 10.94 -25.28 -11.03
CA GLY A 297 11.24 -25.80 -12.37
C GLY A 297 12.72 -25.97 -12.66
N ILE A 298 13.00 -26.18 -13.92
CA ILE A 298 14.35 -26.26 -14.46
C ILE A 298 14.54 -25.14 -15.46
N VAL A 299 15.66 -24.43 -15.36
CA VAL A 299 16.03 -23.36 -16.31
C VAL A 299 16.33 -24.02 -17.66
N ASN A 300 15.47 -23.80 -18.65
CA ASN A 300 15.60 -24.32 -19.99
C ASN A 300 16.62 -23.53 -20.81
N ARG A 301 16.54 -22.20 -20.72
CA ARG A 301 17.42 -21.30 -21.46
C ARG A 301 17.61 -19.99 -20.68
N VAL A 302 18.83 -19.45 -20.77
CA VAL A 302 19.18 -18.10 -20.31
C VAL A 302 19.51 -17.26 -21.55
N PHE A 303 18.83 -16.12 -21.72
CA PHE A 303 18.96 -15.28 -22.92
C PHE A 303 20.13 -14.28 -22.81
N PHE A 304 20.62 -14.02 -21.63
CA PHE A 304 21.74 -13.10 -21.36
C PHE A 304 22.86 -13.84 -20.63
N ASN A 305 23.99 -14.00 -21.29
CA ASN A 305 25.16 -14.70 -20.75
C ASN A 305 26.29 -13.73 -20.29
N SER A 306 26.05 -12.43 -20.33
CA SER A 306 27.08 -11.44 -20.03
C SER A 306 26.71 -10.58 -18.85
N LEU A 307 27.56 -10.52 -17.82
CA LEU A 307 27.51 -9.50 -16.78
C LEU A 307 27.68 -8.13 -17.42
N GLY A 308 26.92 -7.14 -16.98
CA GLY A 308 26.92 -5.80 -17.57
C GLY A 308 26.00 -5.63 -18.79
N ALA A 309 25.28 -6.68 -19.22
CA ALA A 309 24.29 -6.55 -20.29
C ALA A 309 23.15 -5.62 -19.86
N VAL A 310 22.70 -4.76 -20.78
CA VAL A 310 21.57 -3.88 -20.56
C VAL A 310 20.30 -4.60 -20.97
N VAL A 311 19.32 -4.61 -20.09
CA VAL A 311 17.99 -5.21 -20.32
C VAL A 311 16.91 -4.13 -20.26
N SER A 312 15.87 -4.33 -21.07
CA SER A 312 14.68 -3.48 -21.08
C SER A 312 13.58 -4.06 -20.20
N SER A 313 12.65 -3.22 -19.76
CA SER A 313 11.44 -3.72 -19.10
C SER A 313 10.64 -4.63 -20.03
N GLY A 314 10.19 -5.78 -19.53
CA GLY A 314 9.48 -6.82 -20.31
C GLY A 314 10.39 -7.75 -21.11
N GLU A 315 11.70 -7.55 -21.12
CA GLU A 315 12.65 -8.41 -21.85
C GLU A 315 12.82 -9.75 -21.15
N ILE A 316 12.84 -10.85 -21.93
CA ILE A 316 12.91 -12.21 -21.40
C ILE A 316 14.34 -12.50 -20.97
N ILE A 317 14.54 -12.84 -19.70
CA ILE A 317 15.84 -13.15 -19.09
C ILE A 317 16.10 -14.66 -19.11
N ALA A 318 15.09 -15.45 -18.75
CA ALA A 318 15.19 -16.89 -18.69
C ALA A 318 13.85 -17.56 -19.01
N GLU A 319 13.91 -18.80 -19.47
CA GLU A 319 12.76 -19.67 -19.67
C GLU A 319 12.84 -20.83 -18.69
N ILE A 320 11.75 -21.07 -17.93
CA ILE A 320 11.66 -22.12 -16.92
C ILE A 320 10.59 -23.12 -17.30
N VAL A 321 10.96 -24.41 -17.28
CA VAL A 321 10.07 -25.55 -17.46
C VAL A 321 9.64 -26.04 -16.07
N PRO A 322 8.34 -26.20 -15.78
CA PRO A 322 7.88 -26.71 -14.50
C PRO A 322 8.46 -28.10 -14.20
N SER A 323 8.99 -28.31 -12.99
CA SER A 323 9.52 -29.62 -12.56
C SER A 323 8.43 -30.60 -12.10
N GLN A 324 7.24 -30.07 -11.70
CA GLN A 324 6.09 -30.86 -11.26
C GLN A 324 5.00 -30.77 -12.32
N GLY A 325 5.17 -31.45 -13.43
CA GLY A 325 4.16 -31.57 -14.47
C GLY A 325 3.76 -33.04 -14.70
N ILE A 326 2.47 -33.33 -14.80
CA ILE A 326 1.98 -34.55 -15.42
C ILE A 326 2.51 -34.53 -16.85
N LEU A 327 3.12 -35.62 -17.30
CA LEU A 327 3.54 -35.70 -18.69
C LEU A 327 2.27 -35.81 -19.56
N LEU A 328 2.12 -34.90 -20.48
CA LEU A 328 1.11 -34.98 -21.52
C LEU A 328 1.71 -35.46 -22.82
N VAL A 329 0.92 -36.22 -23.57
CA VAL A 329 1.28 -36.62 -24.93
C VAL A 329 0.38 -35.86 -25.88
N GLU A 330 0.95 -34.96 -26.64
CA GLU A 330 0.27 -34.30 -27.74
C GLU A 330 0.41 -35.18 -28.97
N ALA A 331 -0.71 -35.74 -29.47
CA ALA A 331 -0.73 -36.63 -30.61
C ALA A 331 -1.57 -36.05 -31.75
N VAL A 332 -1.07 -36.18 -32.96
CA VAL A 332 -1.80 -35.82 -34.16
C VAL A 332 -2.52 -37.08 -34.66
N ILE A 333 -3.82 -36.96 -34.86
CA ILE A 333 -4.72 -38.01 -35.29
C ILE A 333 -5.32 -37.64 -36.65
N ASP A 334 -5.54 -38.63 -37.49
CA ASP A 334 -6.15 -38.43 -38.83
C ASP A 334 -7.59 -37.86 -38.64
N PRO A 335 -7.96 -36.77 -39.29
CA PRO A 335 -9.31 -36.19 -39.19
C PRO A 335 -10.48 -37.13 -39.47
N LYS A 336 -10.25 -38.17 -40.22
CA LYS A 336 -11.30 -39.19 -40.52
C LYS A 336 -11.68 -40.02 -39.27
N ASP A 337 -10.76 -40.11 -38.27
CA ASP A 337 -10.92 -40.96 -37.10
C ASP A 337 -11.51 -40.15 -35.92
N ILE A 338 -11.70 -38.86 -36.03
CA ILE A 338 -12.16 -37.97 -35.00
C ILE A 338 -13.51 -38.38 -34.43
N ALA A 339 -14.41 -38.92 -35.26
CA ALA A 339 -15.74 -39.36 -34.85
C ALA A 339 -15.77 -40.52 -33.85
N THR A 340 -14.64 -41.24 -33.71
CA THR A 340 -14.53 -42.40 -32.83
C THR A 340 -13.79 -42.09 -31.52
N ILE A 341 -13.45 -40.80 -31.31
CA ILE A 341 -12.64 -40.37 -30.18
C ILE A 341 -13.54 -39.58 -29.22
N GLU A 342 -13.56 -39.99 -27.96
CA GLU A 342 -14.30 -39.34 -26.90
C GLU A 342 -13.36 -39.02 -25.73
N LEU A 343 -13.66 -37.89 -25.02
CA LEU A 343 -12.93 -37.52 -23.82
C LEU A 343 -13.10 -38.61 -22.74
N GLY A 344 -12.00 -38.94 -22.06
CA GLY A 344 -11.98 -39.99 -21.05
C GLY A 344 -11.62 -41.39 -21.56
N GLN A 345 -11.49 -41.58 -22.89
CA GLN A 345 -11.04 -42.87 -23.42
C GLN A 345 -9.60 -43.22 -23.01
N PRO A 346 -9.33 -44.51 -22.73
CA PRO A 346 -7.99 -44.98 -22.40
C PRO A 346 -7.11 -44.97 -23.66
N ALA A 347 -5.88 -44.50 -23.53
CA ALA A 347 -4.87 -44.48 -24.58
C ALA A 347 -3.66 -45.30 -24.16
N LYS A 348 -3.12 -46.10 -25.11
CA LYS A 348 -1.87 -46.83 -24.94
C LYS A 348 -0.75 -46.07 -25.67
N ILE A 349 0.24 -45.61 -24.91
CA ILE A 349 1.34 -44.80 -25.40
C ILE A 349 2.60 -45.65 -25.50
N SER A 350 3.21 -45.72 -26.69
CA SER A 350 4.50 -46.34 -26.95
C SER A 350 5.56 -45.26 -27.12
N LEU A 351 6.60 -45.27 -26.33
CA LEU A 351 7.73 -44.37 -26.47
C LEU A 351 8.77 -44.98 -27.43
N THR A 352 9.25 -44.19 -28.39
CA THR A 352 10.27 -44.64 -29.36
C THR A 352 11.61 -45.10 -28.74
N ALA A 353 11.91 -44.56 -27.53
CA ALA A 353 13.12 -44.94 -26.79
C ALA A 353 13.03 -46.31 -26.08
N TYR A 354 11.82 -46.91 -25.97
CA TYR A 354 11.59 -48.15 -25.24
C TYR A 354 10.82 -49.14 -26.11
N ASP A 355 11.34 -50.35 -26.23
CA ASP A 355 10.67 -51.43 -26.97
C ASP A 355 9.39 -51.88 -26.23
N PRO A 356 8.20 -51.71 -26.84
CA PRO A 356 6.94 -52.11 -26.20
C PRO A 356 6.84 -53.58 -25.83
N SER A 357 7.54 -54.44 -26.56
CA SER A 357 7.57 -55.90 -26.29
C SER A 357 8.28 -56.20 -24.96
N LYS A 358 9.25 -55.39 -24.57
CA LYS A 358 10.06 -55.57 -23.36
C LYS A 358 9.56 -54.75 -22.17
N TYR A 359 9.11 -53.52 -22.42
CA TYR A 359 8.75 -52.55 -21.37
C TYR A 359 7.25 -52.29 -21.26
N GLY A 360 6.45 -52.78 -22.22
CA GLY A 360 5.01 -52.56 -22.25
C GLY A 360 4.62 -51.20 -22.80
N TYR A 361 3.39 -50.78 -22.49
CA TYR A 361 2.82 -49.51 -22.90
C TYR A 361 2.51 -48.65 -21.66
N LEU A 362 2.69 -47.35 -21.77
CA LEU A 362 2.17 -46.43 -20.78
C LEU A 362 0.68 -46.26 -21.00
N LEU A 363 -0.07 -46.29 -19.92
CA LEU A 363 -1.52 -46.03 -19.95
C LEU A 363 -1.76 -44.58 -19.68
N GLY A 364 -2.52 -43.94 -20.55
CA GLY A 364 -2.99 -42.57 -20.41
C GLY A 364 -4.50 -42.47 -20.63
N THR A 365 -5.06 -41.32 -20.35
CA THR A 365 -6.46 -41.00 -20.59
C THR A 365 -6.54 -39.78 -21.47
N LEU A 366 -7.42 -39.77 -22.44
CA LEU A 366 -7.64 -38.60 -23.30
C LEU A 366 -8.34 -37.50 -22.55
N THR A 367 -7.62 -36.38 -22.32
CA THR A 367 -8.12 -35.24 -21.53
C THR A 367 -8.63 -34.09 -22.38
N LYS A 368 -8.10 -33.94 -23.59
CA LYS A 368 -8.46 -32.84 -24.47
C LYS A 368 -8.40 -33.25 -25.95
N VAL A 369 -9.38 -32.79 -26.70
CA VAL A 369 -9.38 -32.87 -28.16
C VAL A 369 -9.42 -31.44 -28.70
N SER A 370 -8.53 -31.09 -29.63
CA SER A 370 -8.55 -29.76 -30.25
C SER A 370 -9.76 -29.65 -31.18
N ALA A 371 -10.42 -28.50 -31.15
CA ALA A 371 -11.55 -28.20 -32.03
C ALA A 371 -11.09 -27.79 -33.44
N ASP A 372 -9.78 -27.57 -33.63
CA ASP A 372 -9.20 -27.09 -34.90
C ASP A 372 -8.12 -28.07 -35.38
N THR A 373 -8.00 -28.20 -36.69
CA THR A 373 -6.93 -28.97 -37.35
C THR A 373 -5.62 -28.18 -37.29
N VAL A 374 -4.67 -28.71 -36.58
CA VAL A 374 -3.29 -28.18 -36.54
C VAL A 374 -2.53 -28.76 -37.72
N PHE A 375 -2.05 -27.92 -38.64
CA PHE A 375 -1.18 -28.28 -39.72
C PHE A 375 0.30 -28.16 -39.34
#